data_9bb635adbe47b6eba8af3866d9d62587
#
_entry.id   9bb635adbe47b6eba8af3866d9d62587
#
_cell.length_a   1.000
_cell.length_b   1.000
_cell.length_c   1.000
_cell.angle_alpha   90.00
_cell.angle_beta   90.00
_cell.angle_gamma   90.00
#
_symmetry.space_group_name_H-M   'P 1'
#
loop_
_entity.id
_entity.type
_entity.pdbx_description
1 polymer ?
#
loop_
_entity_poly.entity_id
_entity_poly.type
_entity_poly.pdbx_seq_one_letter_code
_entity_poly.pdbx_strand_id
1 'polypeptide(L)'
;FLEAQSLKLTNVKVLMKSHTQVVVIGGGVVGCSVLYHLTKLGWKDAVLLERSELTSGSTWHAAGGMHTINGDPNVAKLQQYTIDLYQEIQEISGQDIGKHVTGGIMLAATKERFEWLKIIHARGRYLGLETEIISPKEAQKIMPLINPEHFVGALHDSIEGHLDPYSTTWAYAKAAKKQGGEIYQNVRVTDLQIHPQG
;
A
#
# COMPACT_ATOMS: atom_id res chain seq x y z
N PHE A 1 -24.76 -1.08 -19.66
CA PHE A 1 -25.76 -1.31 -18.58
C PHE A 1 -25.33 -2.51 -17.77
N LEU A 2 -24.98 -2.31 -16.49
CA LEU A 2 -24.75 -3.40 -15.55
C LEU A 2 -26.11 -3.78 -14.94
N GLU A 3 -26.67 -4.93 -15.32
CA GLU A 3 -27.80 -5.51 -14.59
C GLU A 3 -27.28 -6.16 -13.30
N ALA A 4 -27.61 -5.55 -12.17
CA ALA A 4 -27.30 -6.09 -10.86
C ALA A 4 -28.35 -7.14 -10.45
N GLN A 5 -27.97 -8.42 -10.41
CA GLN A 5 -28.78 -9.46 -9.78
C GLN A 5 -28.76 -9.29 -8.25
N SER A 6 -29.95 -9.10 -7.69
CA SER A 6 -30.18 -8.94 -6.25
C SER A 6 -29.95 -10.26 -5.51
N LEU A 7 -28.91 -10.34 -4.68
CA LEU A 7 -28.73 -11.41 -3.69
C LEU A 7 -29.48 -11.04 -2.40
N LYS A 8 -30.41 -11.89 -2.00
CA LYS A 8 -31.11 -11.82 -0.70
C LYS A 8 -30.15 -12.26 0.41
N LEU A 9 -29.62 -11.31 1.16
CA LEU A 9 -29.03 -11.55 2.47
C LEU A 9 -29.76 -10.61 3.48
N THR A 10 -30.48 -11.26 4.40
CA THR A 10 -31.07 -10.69 5.63
C THR A 10 -31.31 -9.19 5.68
N ASN A 11 -32.52 -8.77 5.23
CA ASN A 11 -33.28 -7.54 5.61
C ASN A 11 -32.62 -6.15 5.57
N VAL A 12 -31.48 -5.94 4.92
CA VAL A 12 -31.02 -4.62 4.49
C VAL A 12 -30.84 -4.65 2.98
N LYS A 13 -31.82 -4.13 2.25
CA LYS A 13 -31.73 -3.91 0.82
C LYS A 13 -30.78 -2.74 0.61
N VAL A 14 -29.47 -3.00 0.49
CA VAL A 14 -28.52 -1.99 0.01
C VAL A 14 -28.89 -1.71 -1.44
N LEU A 15 -29.56 -0.59 -1.68
CA LEU A 15 -29.83 -0.11 -3.02
C LEU A 15 -28.51 0.36 -3.62
N MET A 16 -27.89 -0.48 -4.44
CA MET A 16 -26.76 -0.06 -5.27
C MET A 16 -27.22 1.00 -6.28
N LYS A 17 -26.35 1.97 -6.54
CA LYS A 17 -26.53 2.89 -7.66
C LYS A 17 -26.67 2.11 -8.97
N SER A 18 -27.59 2.53 -9.84
CA SER A 18 -27.73 1.99 -11.19
C SER A 18 -26.72 2.58 -12.18
N HIS A 19 -26.17 3.75 -11.89
CA HIS A 19 -25.23 4.50 -12.72
C HIS A 19 -24.15 5.16 -11.86
N THR A 20 -22.93 5.23 -12.38
CA THR A 20 -21.81 5.95 -11.79
C THR A 20 -20.79 6.31 -12.86
N GLN A 21 -20.01 7.35 -12.64
CA GLN A 21 -18.97 7.79 -13.58
C GLN A 21 -17.77 6.83 -13.61
N VAL A 22 -17.40 6.28 -12.42
CA VAL A 22 -16.23 5.39 -12.30
C VAL A 22 -16.58 4.19 -11.43
N VAL A 23 -16.24 3.00 -11.94
CA VAL A 23 -16.31 1.74 -11.19
C VAL A 23 -14.90 1.19 -10.99
N VAL A 24 -14.54 0.98 -9.73
CA VAL A 24 -13.31 0.26 -9.34
C VAL A 24 -13.68 -1.18 -9.00
N ILE A 25 -13.08 -2.15 -9.66
CA ILE A 25 -13.33 -3.58 -9.44
C ILE A 25 -12.22 -4.18 -8.61
N GLY A 26 -12.57 -4.65 -7.40
CA GLY A 26 -11.67 -5.29 -6.45
C GLY A 26 -11.38 -4.45 -5.21
N GLY A 27 -11.59 -5.03 -4.03
CA GLY A 27 -11.47 -4.39 -2.71
C GLY A 27 -10.17 -4.72 -1.96
N GLY A 28 -9.09 -5.02 -2.68
CA GLY A 28 -7.74 -5.07 -2.11
C GLY A 28 -7.16 -3.67 -1.91
N VAL A 29 -5.92 -3.59 -1.38
CA VAL A 29 -5.24 -2.32 -1.11
C VAL A 29 -5.16 -1.42 -2.34
N VAL A 30 -4.91 -2.00 -3.53
CA VAL A 30 -4.82 -1.24 -4.78
C VAL A 30 -6.17 -0.60 -5.13
N GLY A 31 -7.27 -1.37 -5.14
CA GLY A 31 -8.59 -0.83 -5.45
C GLY A 31 -9.06 0.21 -4.45
N CYS A 32 -8.85 -0.02 -3.14
CA CYS A 32 -9.19 0.96 -2.11
C CYS A 32 -8.34 2.23 -2.23
N SER A 33 -7.06 2.11 -2.57
CA SER A 33 -6.19 3.25 -2.84
C SER A 33 -6.63 4.02 -4.09
N VAL A 34 -7.00 3.33 -5.18
CA VAL A 34 -7.54 3.97 -6.40
C VAL A 34 -8.81 4.76 -6.07
N LEU A 35 -9.77 4.15 -5.38
CA LEU A 35 -11.00 4.85 -4.97
C LEU A 35 -10.69 6.08 -4.12
N TYR A 36 -9.77 5.96 -3.14
CA TYR A 36 -9.35 7.09 -2.32
C TYR A 36 -8.77 8.22 -3.16
N HIS A 37 -7.86 7.93 -4.09
CA HIS A 37 -7.26 8.97 -4.93
C HIS A 37 -8.26 9.60 -5.90
N LEU A 38 -9.20 8.84 -6.44
CA LEU A 38 -10.31 9.38 -7.23
C LEU A 38 -11.12 10.40 -6.42
N THR A 39 -11.52 10.03 -5.21
CA THR A 39 -12.29 10.93 -4.35
C THR A 39 -11.48 12.14 -3.89
N LYS A 40 -10.19 11.98 -3.59
CA LYS A 40 -9.25 13.07 -3.28
C LYS A 40 -9.11 14.05 -4.45
N LEU A 41 -9.17 13.57 -5.68
CA LEU A 41 -9.14 14.37 -6.91
C LEU A 41 -10.51 14.97 -7.29
N GLY A 42 -11.54 14.77 -6.48
CA GLY A 42 -12.87 15.34 -6.69
C GLY A 42 -13.87 14.45 -7.43
N TRP A 43 -13.52 13.21 -7.78
CA TRP A 43 -14.42 12.23 -8.40
C TRP A 43 -15.34 11.62 -7.34
N LYS A 44 -16.42 12.31 -6.98
CA LYS A 44 -17.34 11.86 -5.93
C LYS A 44 -18.34 10.80 -6.39
N ASP A 45 -18.57 10.68 -7.69
CA ASP A 45 -19.43 9.65 -8.28
C ASP A 45 -18.58 8.44 -8.70
N ALA A 46 -17.91 7.84 -7.72
CA ALA A 46 -17.05 6.68 -7.87
C ALA A 46 -17.48 5.56 -6.92
N VAL A 47 -17.53 4.32 -7.43
CA VAL A 47 -17.98 3.13 -6.73
C VAL A 47 -16.90 2.07 -6.77
N LEU A 48 -16.69 1.36 -5.66
CA LEU A 48 -15.86 0.16 -5.61
C LEU A 48 -16.77 -1.06 -5.41
N LEU A 49 -16.58 -2.08 -6.24
CA LEU A 49 -17.26 -3.38 -6.16
C LEU A 49 -16.26 -4.47 -5.74
N GLU A 50 -16.56 -5.14 -4.63
CA GLU A 50 -15.77 -6.28 -4.13
C GLU A 50 -16.65 -7.52 -4.04
N ARG A 51 -16.17 -8.64 -4.61
CA ARG A 51 -16.92 -9.91 -4.67
C ARG A 51 -17.13 -10.58 -3.29
N SER A 52 -16.26 -10.29 -2.36
CA SER A 52 -16.26 -10.82 -0.99
C SER A 52 -16.16 -9.67 0.01
N GLU A 53 -15.32 -9.83 1.03
CA GLU A 53 -14.94 -8.76 1.95
C GLU A 53 -13.70 -8.01 1.44
N LEU A 54 -13.53 -6.77 1.86
CA LEU A 54 -12.28 -6.03 1.60
C LEU A 54 -11.09 -6.85 2.12
N THR A 55 -9.98 -6.81 1.40
CA THR A 55 -8.73 -7.53 1.71
C THR A 55 -8.72 -9.03 1.48
N SER A 56 -9.85 -9.67 1.20
CA SER A 56 -9.97 -11.13 1.11
C SER A 56 -9.09 -11.82 0.03
N GLY A 57 -8.49 -11.05 -0.87
CA GLY A 57 -7.53 -11.54 -1.87
C GLY A 57 -6.09 -11.56 -1.37
N SER A 58 -5.15 -11.09 -2.20
CA SER A 58 -3.70 -11.10 -1.89
C SER A 58 -3.28 -10.14 -0.78
N THR A 59 -4.08 -9.11 -0.50
CA THR A 59 -3.69 -8.04 0.42
C THR A 59 -3.41 -8.53 1.83
N TRP A 60 -4.27 -9.38 2.39
CA TRP A 60 -4.10 -9.84 3.77
C TRP A 60 -2.94 -10.83 3.95
N HIS A 61 -2.41 -11.37 2.85
CA HIS A 61 -1.22 -12.23 2.85
C HIS A 61 0.10 -11.44 2.77
N ALA A 62 0.04 -10.12 2.58
CA ALA A 62 1.23 -9.29 2.43
C ALA A 62 1.97 -9.12 3.77
N ALA A 63 3.30 -9.08 3.71
CA ALA A 63 4.14 -8.88 4.89
C ALA A 63 4.07 -7.46 5.47
N GLY A 64 3.57 -6.50 4.70
CA GLY A 64 3.38 -5.11 5.15
C GLY A 64 4.66 -4.29 5.24
N GLY A 65 5.75 -4.70 4.60
CA GLY A 65 7.00 -3.94 4.60
C GLY A 65 6.87 -2.60 3.88
N MET A 66 7.46 -1.56 4.45
CA MET A 66 7.61 -0.24 3.84
C MET A 66 9.06 -0.05 3.42
N HIS A 67 9.29 0.18 2.12
CA HIS A 67 10.63 0.36 1.56
C HIS A 67 10.70 1.66 0.76
N THR A 68 11.83 2.36 0.83
CA THR A 68 12.08 3.61 0.12
C THR A 68 13.05 3.44 -1.03
N ILE A 69 14.00 2.54 -0.87
CA ILE A 69 15.09 2.35 -1.84
C ILE A 69 14.60 1.51 -3.00
N ASN A 70 14.65 2.08 -4.21
CA ASN A 70 14.37 1.36 -5.44
C ASN A 70 15.40 1.71 -6.53
N GLY A 71 15.62 0.75 -7.43
CA GLY A 71 16.48 0.95 -8.61
C GLY A 71 15.91 1.93 -9.63
N ASP A 72 14.59 2.05 -9.71
CA ASP A 72 13.90 3.00 -10.57
C ASP A 72 13.54 4.27 -9.79
N PRO A 73 13.94 5.48 -10.25
CA PRO A 73 13.66 6.74 -9.56
C PRO A 73 12.17 7.06 -9.43
N ASN A 74 11.34 6.65 -10.39
CA ASN A 74 9.90 6.92 -10.34
C ASN A 74 9.23 6.02 -9.33
N VAL A 75 9.66 4.76 -9.23
CA VAL A 75 9.19 3.83 -8.19
C VAL A 75 9.62 4.31 -6.81
N ALA A 76 10.86 4.78 -6.63
CA ALA A 76 11.33 5.35 -5.36
C ALA A 76 10.48 6.57 -4.93
N LYS A 77 10.15 7.48 -5.87
CA LYS A 77 9.24 8.60 -5.59
C LYS A 77 7.84 8.15 -5.21
N LEU A 78 7.30 7.11 -5.88
CA LEU A 78 6.00 6.55 -5.56
C LEU A 78 6.00 5.90 -4.16
N GLN A 79 7.07 5.21 -3.80
CA GLN A 79 7.23 4.62 -2.47
C GLN A 79 7.30 5.70 -1.39
N GLN A 80 8.09 6.76 -1.59
CA GLN A 80 8.15 7.89 -0.67
C GLN A 80 6.79 8.56 -0.49
N TYR A 81 6.11 8.89 -1.60
CA TYR A 81 4.75 9.42 -1.57
C TYR A 81 3.79 8.52 -0.77
N THR A 82 3.91 7.20 -0.94
CA THR A 82 3.05 6.24 -0.25
C THR A 82 3.30 6.22 1.25
N ILE A 83 4.56 6.33 1.70
CA ILE A 83 4.93 6.38 3.12
C ILE A 83 4.40 7.65 3.79
N ASP A 84 4.49 8.79 3.12
CA ASP A 84 3.95 10.06 3.58
C ASP A 84 2.41 10.00 3.64
N LEU A 85 1.79 9.39 2.62
CA LEU A 85 0.34 9.22 2.53
C LEU A 85 -0.25 8.37 3.67
N TYR A 86 0.51 7.41 4.21
CA TYR A 86 0.04 6.58 5.33
C TYR A 86 -0.36 7.40 6.55
N GLN A 87 0.33 8.49 6.84
CA GLN A 87 -0.05 9.41 7.91
C GLN A 87 -1.38 10.11 7.57
N GLU A 88 -1.50 10.63 6.35
CA GLU A 88 -2.70 11.32 5.88
C GLU A 88 -3.95 10.43 5.95
N ILE A 89 -3.87 9.20 5.44
CA ILE A 89 -5.05 8.30 5.44
C ILE A 89 -5.44 7.86 6.85
N GLN A 90 -4.48 7.73 7.76
CA GLN A 90 -4.75 7.42 9.17
C GLN A 90 -5.51 8.56 9.82
N GLU A 91 -5.09 9.80 9.62
CA GLU A 91 -5.75 11.00 10.16
C GLU A 91 -7.16 11.16 9.60
N ILE A 92 -7.31 11.08 8.26
CA ILE A 92 -8.62 11.22 7.61
C ILE A 92 -9.56 10.09 8.03
N SER A 93 -9.09 8.85 8.01
CA SER A 93 -9.95 7.68 8.29
C SER A 93 -10.28 7.53 9.77
N GLY A 94 -9.37 7.93 10.65
CA GLY A 94 -9.38 7.57 12.09
C GLY A 94 -9.05 6.10 12.34
N GLN A 95 -8.46 5.40 11.35
CA GLN A 95 -8.07 4.00 11.44
C GLN A 95 -6.57 3.91 11.71
N ASP A 96 -6.20 3.28 12.84
CA ASP A 96 -4.82 2.90 13.07
C ASP A 96 -4.41 1.83 12.04
N ILE A 97 -3.30 2.05 11.36
CA ILE A 97 -2.76 1.15 10.34
C ILE A 97 -1.60 0.28 10.85
N GLY A 98 -1.28 0.35 12.13
CA GLY A 98 -0.18 -0.41 12.73
C GLY A 98 1.17 -0.04 12.12
N LYS A 99 1.39 1.25 11.81
CA LYS A 99 2.66 1.73 11.22
C LYS A 99 3.75 1.79 12.29
N HIS A 100 4.80 1.00 12.08
CA HIS A 100 6.00 0.99 12.91
C HIS A 100 7.22 1.34 12.06
N VAL A 101 7.85 2.45 12.33
CA VAL A 101 9.10 2.89 11.68
C VAL A 101 10.25 2.30 12.47
N THR A 102 10.63 1.09 12.14
CA THR A 102 11.70 0.32 12.82
C THR A 102 13.05 0.46 12.16
N GLY A 103 13.11 1.11 11.01
CA GLY A 103 14.22 1.09 10.10
C GLY A 103 14.28 -0.20 9.27
N GLY A 104 15.09 -0.17 8.22
CA GLY A 104 15.41 -1.31 7.36
C GLY A 104 16.91 -1.54 7.32
N ILE A 105 17.34 -2.79 7.27
CA ILE A 105 18.75 -3.16 7.17
C ILE A 105 18.96 -4.10 6.00
N MET A 106 19.82 -3.72 5.06
CA MET A 106 20.32 -4.59 4.01
C MET A 106 21.71 -5.09 4.38
N LEU A 107 21.86 -6.40 4.59
CA LEU A 107 23.12 -7.02 4.98
C LEU A 107 23.94 -7.46 3.76
N ALA A 108 25.24 -7.30 3.84
CA ALA A 108 26.20 -7.78 2.85
C ALA A 108 27.06 -8.91 3.43
N ALA A 109 26.87 -10.13 2.93
CA ALA A 109 27.67 -11.30 3.32
C ALA A 109 29.01 -11.37 2.57
N THR A 110 29.16 -10.66 1.42
CA THR A 110 30.39 -10.62 0.61
C THR A 110 30.84 -9.21 0.33
N LYS A 111 32.11 -9.06 -0.04
CA LYS A 111 32.67 -7.76 -0.41
C LYS A 111 31.96 -7.17 -1.64
N GLU A 112 31.67 -8.00 -2.63
CA GLU A 112 30.97 -7.59 -3.85
C GLU A 112 29.56 -7.05 -3.51
N ARG A 113 28.85 -7.73 -2.61
CA ARG A 113 27.54 -7.25 -2.13
C ARG A 113 27.67 -5.94 -1.38
N PHE A 114 28.74 -5.77 -0.60
CA PHE A 114 28.99 -4.53 0.13
C PHE A 114 29.30 -3.36 -0.80
N GLU A 115 30.11 -3.56 -1.85
CA GLU A 115 30.32 -2.53 -2.87
C GLU A 115 29.01 -2.16 -3.57
N TRP A 116 28.15 -3.13 -3.85
CA TRP A 116 26.82 -2.86 -4.39
C TRP A 116 25.96 -2.02 -3.42
N LEU A 117 25.99 -2.29 -2.12
CA LEU A 117 25.28 -1.48 -1.13
C LEU A 117 25.76 -0.02 -1.09
N LYS A 118 27.05 0.23 -1.30
CA LYS A 118 27.59 1.59 -1.41
C LYS A 118 27.01 2.34 -2.64
N ILE A 119 26.84 1.64 -3.77
CA ILE A 119 26.19 2.19 -4.96
C ILE A 119 24.72 2.53 -4.67
N ILE A 120 24.01 1.64 -3.96
CA ILE A 120 22.62 1.88 -3.56
C ILE A 120 22.52 3.07 -2.60
N HIS A 121 23.42 3.16 -1.63
CA HIS A 121 23.51 4.33 -0.73
C HIS A 121 23.74 5.62 -1.50
N ALA A 122 24.67 5.66 -2.43
CA ALA A 122 24.95 6.86 -3.25
C ALA A 122 23.69 7.26 -4.07
N ARG A 123 22.98 6.28 -4.63
CA ARG A 123 21.71 6.50 -5.33
C ARG A 123 20.63 7.01 -4.40
N GLY A 124 20.49 6.43 -3.19
CA GLY A 124 19.54 6.87 -2.17
C GLY A 124 19.76 8.34 -1.84
N ARG A 125 20.99 8.75 -1.59
CA ARG A 125 21.35 10.15 -1.35
C ARG A 125 20.99 11.07 -2.52
N TYR A 126 21.23 10.65 -3.75
CA TYR A 126 20.83 11.40 -4.93
C TYR A 126 19.30 11.62 -5.01
N LEU A 127 18.52 10.65 -4.52
CA LEU A 127 17.06 10.71 -4.44
C LEU A 127 16.55 11.43 -3.18
N GLY A 128 17.43 11.92 -2.31
CA GLY A 128 17.08 12.62 -1.07
C GLY A 128 16.76 11.69 0.11
N LEU A 129 17.11 10.40 0.01
CA LEU A 129 16.90 9.44 1.11
C LEU A 129 18.05 9.52 2.13
N GLU A 130 17.69 9.43 3.40
CA GLU A 130 18.64 9.40 4.52
C GLU A 130 19.03 7.96 4.85
N THR A 131 20.00 7.44 4.09
CA THR A 131 20.54 6.10 4.31
C THR A 131 21.97 6.17 4.84
N GLU A 132 22.41 5.13 5.54
CA GLU A 132 23.75 5.05 6.12
C GLU A 132 24.41 3.69 5.81
N ILE A 133 25.71 3.73 5.51
CA ILE A 133 26.55 2.51 5.50
C ILE A 133 27.03 2.28 6.93
N ILE A 134 26.66 1.14 7.49
CA ILE A 134 26.96 0.78 8.88
C ILE A 134 27.78 -0.50 8.97
N SER A 135 28.50 -0.67 10.06
CA SER A 135 29.21 -1.92 10.36
C SER A 135 28.25 -3.04 10.78
N PRO A 136 28.66 -4.33 10.67
CA PRO A 136 27.85 -5.43 11.18
C PRO A 136 27.52 -5.36 12.67
N LYS A 137 28.41 -4.76 13.48
CA LYS A 137 28.18 -4.55 14.92
C LYS A 137 27.14 -3.48 15.19
N GLU A 138 27.08 -2.44 14.37
CA GLU A 138 26.03 -1.42 14.45
C GLU A 138 24.68 -2.01 14.00
N ALA A 139 24.67 -2.79 12.93
CA ALA A 139 23.48 -3.53 12.49
C ALA A 139 22.96 -4.46 13.61
N GLN A 140 23.84 -5.15 14.35
CA GLN A 140 23.45 -5.98 15.48
C GLN A 140 22.82 -5.18 16.62
N LYS A 141 23.22 -3.93 16.86
CA LYS A 141 22.58 -3.09 17.89
C LYS A 141 21.13 -2.76 17.55
N ILE A 142 20.83 -2.58 16.24
CA ILE A 142 19.48 -2.30 15.75
C ILE A 142 18.66 -3.60 15.73
N MET A 143 19.26 -4.70 15.25
CA MET A 143 18.64 -6.03 15.19
C MET A 143 19.49 -7.07 15.92
N PRO A 144 19.26 -7.34 17.20
CA PRO A 144 20.12 -8.18 18.04
C PRO A 144 20.26 -9.64 17.58
N LEU A 145 19.37 -10.12 16.72
CA LEU A 145 19.43 -11.49 16.17
C LEU A 145 20.48 -11.66 15.06
N ILE A 146 21.10 -10.58 14.57
CA ILE A 146 22.15 -10.66 13.56
C ILE A 146 23.43 -11.19 14.19
N ASN A 147 24.02 -12.22 13.56
CA ASN A 147 25.42 -12.60 13.86
C ASN A 147 26.38 -11.76 13.01
N PRO A 148 27.09 -10.77 13.58
CA PRO A 148 27.92 -9.83 12.81
C PRO A 148 29.11 -10.50 12.12
N GLU A 149 29.53 -11.70 12.51
CA GLU A 149 30.66 -12.41 11.91
C GLU A 149 30.37 -12.92 10.50
N HIS A 150 29.09 -13.05 10.13
CA HIS A 150 28.67 -13.50 8.80
C HIS A 150 28.56 -12.37 7.75
N PHE A 151 28.83 -11.13 8.14
CA PHE A 151 28.64 -9.97 7.28
C PHE A 151 29.87 -9.07 7.24
N VAL A 152 30.06 -8.39 6.12
CA VAL A 152 31.16 -7.44 5.92
C VAL A 152 30.72 -5.99 6.02
N GLY A 153 29.43 -5.73 6.01
CA GLY A 153 28.82 -4.41 6.16
C GLY A 153 27.31 -4.46 5.94
N ALA A 154 26.67 -3.33 6.15
CA ALA A 154 25.24 -3.17 5.94
C ALA A 154 24.89 -1.76 5.46
N LEU A 155 23.70 -1.62 4.88
CA LEU A 155 23.02 -0.36 4.62
C LEU A 155 21.82 -0.27 5.55
N HIS A 156 21.69 0.85 6.24
CA HIS A 156 20.55 1.19 7.09
C HIS A 156 19.73 2.31 6.46
N ASP A 157 18.41 2.16 6.50
CA ASP A 157 17.43 3.19 6.15
C ASP A 157 16.51 3.42 7.35
N SER A 158 16.54 4.62 7.92
CA SER A 158 15.84 4.94 9.16
C SER A 158 14.32 5.08 9.02
N ILE A 159 13.82 5.34 7.80
CA ILE A 159 12.39 5.57 7.54
C ILE A 159 11.63 4.33 7.06
N GLU A 160 12.33 3.25 6.81
CA GLU A 160 11.70 1.96 6.52
C GLU A 160 11.01 1.36 7.76
N GLY A 161 10.18 0.38 7.54
CA GLY A 161 9.47 -0.29 8.63
C GLY A 161 8.37 -1.21 8.12
N HIS A 162 7.30 -1.32 8.89
CA HIS A 162 6.16 -2.16 8.53
C HIS A 162 4.84 -1.57 9.01
N LEU A 163 3.76 -2.08 8.44
CA LEU A 163 2.39 -1.73 8.78
C LEU A 163 1.48 -2.96 8.63
N ASP A 164 0.23 -2.87 9.11
CA ASP A 164 -0.76 -3.90 8.87
C ASP A 164 -1.49 -3.67 7.53
N PRO A 165 -1.35 -4.59 6.54
CA PRO A 165 -1.99 -4.44 5.23
C PRO A 165 -3.52 -4.42 5.29
N TYR A 166 -4.12 -5.16 6.24
CA TYR A 166 -5.57 -5.17 6.45
C TYR A 166 -6.06 -3.80 6.91
N SER A 167 -5.51 -3.28 8.01
CA SER A 167 -5.90 -1.98 8.57
C SER A 167 -5.60 -0.83 7.60
N THR A 168 -4.50 -0.90 6.84
CA THR A 168 -4.17 0.09 5.81
C THR A 168 -5.23 0.12 4.70
N THR A 169 -5.69 -1.04 4.25
CA THR A 169 -6.76 -1.12 3.24
C THR A 169 -8.06 -0.51 3.76
N TRP A 170 -8.41 -0.79 5.01
CA TRP A 170 -9.57 -0.20 5.66
C TRP A 170 -9.42 1.31 5.87
N ALA A 171 -8.20 1.82 6.11
CA ALA A 171 -7.95 3.25 6.20
C ALA A 171 -8.25 3.94 4.86
N TYR A 172 -7.73 3.42 3.74
CA TYR A 172 -8.09 3.91 2.40
C TYR A 172 -9.60 3.87 2.15
N ALA A 173 -10.25 2.74 2.45
CA ALA A 173 -11.68 2.56 2.24
C ALA A 173 -12.52 3.57 3.06
N LYS A 174 -12.18 3.76 4.35
CA LYS A 174 -12.85 4.73 5.23
C LYS A 174 -12.60 6.17 4.77
N ALA A 175 -11.37 6.50 4.40
CA ALA A 175 -11.02 7.83 3.89
C ALA A 175 -11.79 8.14 2.59
N ALA A 176 -11.84 7.20 1.65
CA ALA A 176 -12.62 7.35 0.41
C ALA A 176 -14.12 7.55 0.69
N LYS A 177 -14.71 6.78 1.62
CA LYS A 177 -16.11 6.96 2.02
C LYS A 177 -16.38 8.34 2.61
N LYS A 178 -15.50 8.85 3.48
CA LYS A 178 -15.62 10.21 4.04
C LYS A 178 -15.57 11.29 2.98
N GLN A 179 -14.94 11.01 1.83
CA GLN A 179 -14.84 11.93 0.69
C GLN A 179 -15.94 11.71 -0.37
N GLY A 180 -16.90 10.80 -0.12
CA GLY A 180 -18.07 10.58 -0.97
C GLY A 180 -18.00 9.36 -1.89
N GLY A 181 -16.93 8.55 -1.82
CA GLY A 181 -16.86 7.27 -2.53
C GLY A 181 -17.77 6.21 -1.91
N GLU A 182 -18.30 5.32 -2.73
CA GLU A 182 -19.14 4.22 -2.28
C GLU A 182 -18.44 2.88 -2.45
N ILE A 183 -18.67 1.96 -1.50
CA ILE A 183 -18.08 0.63 -1.52
C ILE A 183 -19.17 -0.40 -1.27
N TYR A 184 -19.29 -1.33 -2.20
CA TYR A 184 -20.22 -2.46 -2.11
C TYR A 184 -19.42 -3.76 -2.05
N GLN A 185 -19.56 -4.48 -0.94
CA GLN A 185 -18.99 -5.80 -0.74
C GLN A 185 -20.02 -6.88 -1.08
N ASN A 186 -19.56 -8.11 -1.31
CA ASN A 186 -20.39 -9.24 -1.75
C ASN A 186 -21.08 -8.99 -3.11
N VAL A 187 -20.44 -8.20 -3.96
CA VAL A 187 -20.89 -7.87 -5.32
C VAL A 187 -19.84 -8.34 -6.32
N ARG A 188 -20.16 -9.42 -7.01
CA ARG A 188 -19.27 -9.99 -8.02
C ARG A 188 -19.59 -9.43 -9.40
N VAL A 189 -18.60 -8.80 -10.02
CA VAL A 189 -18.66 -8.45 -11.45
C VAL A 189 -18.43 -9.72 -12.25
N THR A 190 -19.38 -10.07 -13.10
CA THR A 190 -19.34 -11.32 -13.91
C THR A 190 -19.04 -11.05 -15.37
N ASP A 191 -19.37 -9.86 -15.87
CA ASP A 191 -19.16 -9.48 -17.26
C ASP A 191 -19.07 -7.97 -17.41
N LEU A 192 -18.49 -7.50 -18.52
CA LEU A 192 -18.39 -6.09 -18.93
C LEU A 192 -18.95 -5.95 -20.35
N GLN A 193 -20.06 -5.26 -20.48
CA GLN A 193 -20.63 -4.96 -21.79
C GLN A 193 -20.14 -3.57 -22.25
N ILE A 194 -19.35 -3.58 -23.31
CA ILE A 194 -18.80 -2.35 -23.90
C ILE A 194 -19.67 -1.95 -25.08
N HIS A 195 -20.21 -0.75 -25.03
CA HIS A 195 -20.99 -0.18 -26.15
C HIS A 195 -20.08 0.62 -27.08
N PRO A 196 -20.32 0.61 -28.41
CA PRO A 196 -19.48 1.31 -29.39
C PRO A 196 -19.41 2.83 -29.20
N GLN A 197 -20.33 3.40 -28.44
CA GLN A 197 -20.40 4.84 -28.15
C GLN A 197 -19.88 5.21 -26.74
N GLY A 198 -19.24 4.28 -26.01
CA GLY A 198 -18.78 4.47 -24.62
C GLY A 198 -19.74 3.94 -23.59
#